data_4a8ee476e5ab11d1f9051620759a83da
#
_entry.id   4a8ee476e5ab11d1f9051620759a83da
#
_cell.length_a   1.000
_cell.length_b   1.000
_cell.length_c   1.000
_cell.angle_alpha   90.00
_cell.angle_beta   90.00
_cell.angle_gamma   90.00
#
_symmetry.space_group_name_H-M   'P 1'
#
loop_
_entity.id
_entity.type
_entity.pdbx_description
1 polymer ?
#
loop_
_entity_poly.entity_id
_entity_poly.type
_entity_poly.pdbx_seq_one_letter_code
_entity_poly.pdbx_strand_id
1 'polypeptide(L)'
;MIGRVGGIAGVVGLVAAAVWVVPSSAGAGSSCSLPRFGPGRTYHPRIEPANFSPNVTNELFPLTPGKILVYTGIKDGKKALDLFAPTSRIRVINGVRTRVVEDRGYLDNVLEERTSDYYAQDRCGNVWYFGEDTATLDRHGKVVDTEGTWHYGVGGAQPGVFMQAHPQLGRRFRQEWLEGQAEDVFKVIDRSARVTVPFGSFRHALRTAETNALEPGVLDNKFNVRGVGEVAELAVRGPREEFKLVEIIS
;
A
#
# COMPACT_ATOMS: atom_id res chain seq x y z
N MET A 1 41.16 71.01 59.26
CA MET A 1 39.92 71.53 58.70
C MET A 1 39.25 70.43 57.92
N ILE A 2 38.32 69.84 58.42
CA ILE A 2 37.04 69.31 58.13
C ILE A 2 36.85 68.98 56.60
N GLY A 3 36.79 67.75 56.23
CA GLY A 3 36.32 67.24 54.92
C GLY A 3 35.43 66.03 55.10
N ARG A 4 34.21 66.15 54.67
CA ARG A 4 33.06 65.24 54.82
C ARG A 4 33.22 64.01 53.97
N VAL A 5 32.87 62.85 54.53
CA VAL A 5 32.68 61.56 53.90
C VAL A 5 31.27 61.52 53.32
N GLY A 6 31.14 61.22 51.99
CA GLY A 6 29.85 60.97 51.31
C GLY A 6 29.70 59.51 51.04
N GLY A 7 28.68 58.90 51.66
CA GLY A 7 28.33 57.47 51.38
C GLY A 7 27.61 57.31 50.07
N ILE A 8 28.00 56.27 49.33
CA ILE A 8 27.29 55.81 48.10
C ILE A 8 26.44 54.62 48.49
N ALA A 9 25.11 54.77 48.40
CA ALA A 9 24.19 53.66 48.56
C ALA A 9 24.14 52.83 47.22
N GLY A 10 24.56 51.60 47.28
CA GLY A 10 24.40 50.64 46.11
C GLY A 10 22.97 50.15 46.04
N VAL A 11 22.34 50.41 44.92
CA VAL A 11 21.07 49.79 44.54
C VAL A 11 21.37 48.46 43.91
N VAL A 12 20.99 47.36 44.58
CA VAL A 12 21.01 46.01 44.02
C VAL A 12 19.73 45.82 43.20
N GLY A 13 19.86 45.91 41.90
CA GLY A 13 18.77 45.58 40.98
C GLY A 13 18.59 44.06 40.83
N LEU A 14 17.50 43.52 41.34
CA LEU A 14 17.04 42.16 41.06
C LEU A 14 16.55 42.06 39.60
N VAL A 15 17.32 41.40 38.75
CA VAL A 15 16.89 41.00 37.39
C VAL A 15 16.07 39.71 37.53
N ALA A 16 14.76 39.80 37.49
CA ALA A 16 13.88 38.65 37.39
C ALA A 16 13.94 38.11 35.95
N ALA A 17 14.61 36.98 35.77
CA ALA A 17 14.60 36.23 34.50
C ALA A 17 13.20 35.57 34.34
N ALA A 18 12.36 36.09 33.45
CA ALA A 18 11.13 35.44 33.07
C ALA A 18 11.46 34.20 32.22
N VAL A 19 11.32 33.01 32.80
CA VAL A 19 11.39 31.76 32.08
C VAL A 19 10.08 31.58 31.30
N TRP A 20 10.12 31.79 29.98
CA TRP A 20 9.01 31.45 29.09
C TRP A 20 8.97 29.92 28.94
N VAL A 21 8.04 29.29 29.66
CA VAL A 21 7.68 27.90 29.40
C VAL A 21 6.88 27.89 28.11
N VAL A 22 7.53 27.52 27.00
CA VAL A 22 6.85 27.23 25.75
C VAL A 22 6.08 25.92 25.98
N PRO A 23 4.74 25.91 25.93
CA PRO A 23 4.03 24.65 26.00
C PRO A 23 4.45 23.80 24.79
N SER A 24 5.13 22.68 25.03
CA SER A 24 5.29 21.64 24.03
C SER A 24 3.89 21.19 23.63
N SER A 25 3.45 21.60 22.45
CA SER A 25 2.29 20.99 21.82
C SER A 25 2.66 19.52 21.60
N ALA A 26 2.30 18.66 22.55
CA ALA A 26 2.24 17.23 22.33
C ALA A 26 1.34 17.05 21.10
N GLY A 27 1.94 16.82 19.95
CA GLY A 27 1.22 16.52 18.74
C GLY A 27 0.27 15.38 19.07
N ALA A 28 -1.04 15.64 18.95
CA ALA A 28 -2.04 14.59 19.06
C ALA A 28 -1.57 13.44 18.14
N GLY A 29 -1.18 12.32 18.75
CA GLY A 29 -0.77 11.15 18.02
C GLY A 29 -1.85 10.84 17.01
N SER A 30 -1.53 10.98 15.72
CA SER A 30 -2.47 10.69 14.65
C SER A 30 -2.88 9.23 14.79
N SER A 31 -4.07 9.00 15.33
CA SER A 31 -4.62 7.65 15.39
C SER A 31 -4.74 7.17 13.95
N CYS A 32 -4.05 6.10 13.58
CA CYS A 32 -4.15 5.48 12.27
C CYS A 32 -5.49 4.74 12.17
N SER A 33 -6.57 5.49 12.14
CA SER A 33 -7.90 4.92 11.93
C SER A 33 -8.03 4.57 10.45
N LEU A 34 -8.09 3.28 10.17
CA LEU A 34 -8.40 2.80 8.83
C LEU A 34 -9.86 3.11 8.49
N PRO A 35 -10.17 3.40 7.23
CA PRO A 35 -11.53 3.71 6.80
C PRO A 35 -12.45 2.52 7.08
N ARG A 36 -13.71 2.83 7.38
CA ARG A 36 -14.74 1.80 7.49
C ARG A 36 -15.18 1.36 6.10
N PHE A 37 -15.39 0.07 5.94
CA PHE A 37 -15.99 -0.45 4.73
C PHE A 37 -17.45 0.04 4.63
N GLY A 38 -17.84 0.50 3.44
CA GLY A 38 -19.16 1.03 3.14
C GLY A 38 -19.36 1.19 1.63
N PRO A 39 -20.51 1.77 1.20
CA PRO A 39 -20.76 2.07 -0.20
C PRO A 39 -19.64 2.93 -0.79
N GLY A 40 -19.21 2.61 -2.03
CA GLY A 40 -18.10 3.32 -2.68
C GLY A 40 -18.35 4.82 -2.82
N ARG A 41 -19.56 5.24 -3.20
CA ARG A 41 -19.92 6.66 -3.32
C ARG A 41 -19.78 7.48 -2.04
N THR A 42 -19.70 6.85 -0.88
CA THR A 42 -19.48 7.50 0.41
C THR A 42 -18.10 7.21 0.97
N TYR A 43 -17.22 6.55 0.19
CA TYR A 43 -15.87 6.21 0.58
C TYR A 43 -14.92 7.36 0.28
N HIS A 44 -14.60 8.14 1.31
CA HIS A 44 -13.68 9.28 1.23
C HIS A 44 -12.68 9.20 2.39
N PRO A 45 -11.62 8.38 2.26
CA PRO A 45 -10.59 8.28 3.29
C PRO A 45 -9.86 9.63 3.44
N ARG A 46 -9.55 9.99 4.67
CA ARG A 46 -8.75 11.20 4.93
C ARG A 46 -7.28 10.89 4.63
N ILE A 47 -6.74 11.50 3.60
CA ILE A 47 -5.35 11.37 3.18
C ILE A 47 -4.59 12.65 3.53
N GLU A 48 -3.59 12.50 4.39
CA GLU A 48 -2.62 13.55 4.75
C GLU A 48 -1.27 13.14 4.15
N PRO A 49 -0.80 13.75 3.05
CA PRO A 49 0.40 13.29 2.35
C PRO A 49 1.63 13.13 3.23
N ALA A 50 1.80 14.01 4.23
CA ALA A 50 2.90 13.96 5.17
C ALA A 50 2.90 12.70 6.08
N ASN A 51 1.80 11.94 6.12
CA ASN A 51 1.70 10.69 6.87
C ASN A 51 2.15 9.47 6.08
N PHE A 52 2.50 9.64 4.81
CA PHE A 52 2.86 8.54 3.91
C PHE A 52 4.32 8.56 3.51
N SER A 53 4.87 7.38 3.31
CA SER A 53 6.23 7.14 2.84
C SER A 53 6.22 6.17 1.67
N PRO A 54 7.04 6.39 0.63
CA PRO A 54 7.26 5.41 -0.43
C PRO A 54 8.11 4.22 0.04
N ASN A 55 8.67 4.27 1.26
CA ASN A 55 9.39 3.14 1.84
C ASN A 55 8.38 2.18 2.49
N VAL A 56 7.99 1.15 1.74
CA VAL A 56 7.02 0.15 2.17
C VAL A 56 7.76 -1.02 2.80
N THR A 57 7.69 -1.10 4.13
CA THR A 57 8.37 -2.09 4.97
C THR A 57 7.39 -3.03 5.69
N ASN A 58 6.11 -2.96 5.36
CA ASN A 58 5.09 -3.86 5.90
C ASN A 58 5.53 -5.32 5.66
N GLU A 59 5.59 -6.12 6.72
CA GLU A 59 6.12 -7.49 6.63
C GLU A 59 5.27 -8.42 5.75
N LEU A 60 3.98 -8.14 5.59
CA LEU A 60 3.08 -8.93 4.74
C LEU A 60 3.05 -8.45 3.28
N PHE A 61 3.60 -7.27 3.02
CA PHE A 61 3.70 -6.72 1.67
C PHE A 61 4.95 -5.81 1.57
N PRO A 62 6.16 -6.39 1.68
CA PRO A 62 7.40 -5.62 1.60
C PRO A 62 7.73 -5.25 0.15
N LEU A 63 7.92 -3.96 -0.14
CA LEU A 63 8.34 -3.49 -1.46
C LEU A 63 9.82 -3.10 -1.44
N THR A 64 10.69 -4.10 -1.47
CA THR A 64 12.15 -3.90 -1.48
C THR A 64 12.62 -3.64 -2.91
N PRO A 65 13.13 -2.42 -3.25
CA PRO A 65 13.62 -2.14 -4.59
C PRO A 65 14.72 -3.10 -5.04
N GLY A 66 14.61 -3.55 -6.29
CA GLY A 66 15.57 -4.48 -6.90
C GLY A 66 15.22 -5.96 -6.72
N LYS A 67 14.28 -6.31 -5.85
CA LYS A 67 13.72 -7.66 -5.82
C LYS A 67 12.65 -7.81 -6.90
N ILE A 68 12.60 -8.99 -7.51
CA ILE A 68 11.55 -9.37 -8.44
C ILE A 68 10.92 -10.67 -7.93
N LEU A 69 9.64 -10.63 -7.64
CA LEU A 69 8.87 -11.83 -7.31
C LEU A 69 8.36 -12.42 -8.63
N VAL A 70 8.65 -13.69 -8.85
CA VAL A 70 8.30 -14.42 -10.08
C VAL A 70 7.20 -15.41 -9.74
N TYR A 71 6.05 -15.25 -10.38
CA TYR A 71 4.91 -16.14 -10.23
C TYR A 71 4.66 -16.90 -11.52
N THR A 72 4.23 -18.15 -11.39
CA THR A 72 3.74 -18.95 -12.52
C THR A 72 2.38 -19.54 -12.20
N GLY A 73 1.60 -19.76 -13.24
CA GLY A 73 0.25 -20.27 -13.04
C GLY A 73 -0.53 -20.51 -14.31
N ILE A 74 -1.83 -20.37 -14.19
CA ILE A 74 -2.79 -20.49 -15.30
C ILE A 74 -3.74 -19.30 -15.22
N LYS A 75 -3.96 -18.63 -16.34
CA LYS A 75 -4.99 -17.61 -16.54
C LYS A 75 -5.64 -17.87 -17.90
N ASP A 76 -6.96 -17.89 -17.96
CA ASP A 76 -7.75 -18.14 -19.17
C ASP A 76 -7.35 -19.44 -19.92
N GLY A 77 -7.00 -20.46 -19.15
CA GLY A 77 -6.56 -21.77 -19.71
C GLY A 77 -5.16 -21.78 -20.32
N LYS A 78 -4.43 -20.65 -20.29
CA LYS A 78 -3.06 -20.49 -20.78
C LYS A 78 -2.05 -20.55 -19.65
N LYS A 79 -0.79 -20.85 -19.99
CA LYS A 79 0.31 -20.70 -19.03
C LYS A 79 0.55 -19.24 -18.75
N ALA A 80 0.52 -18.89 -17.48
CA ALA A 80 0.76 -17.53 -17.01
C ALA A 80 2.13 -17.43 -16.32
N LEU A 81 2.81 -16.30 -16.54
CA LEU A 81 3.99 -15.85 -15.81
C LEU A 81 3.73 -14.41 -15.41
N ASP A 82 4.01 -14.08 -14.14
CA ASP A 82 3.89 -12.73 -13.64
C ASP A 82 5.18 -12.30 -12.92
N LEU A 83 5.62 -11.05 -13.18
CA LEU A 83 6.82 -10.46 -12.64
C LEU A 83 6.46 -9.19 -11.87
N PHE A 84 6.40 -9.29 -10.54
CA PHE A 84 6.15 -8.17 -9.65
C PHE A 84 7.46 -7.58 -9.14
N ALA A 85 7.80 -6.36 -9.58
CA ALA A 85 9.11 -5.76 -9.41
C ALA A 85 9.05 -4.38 -8.72
N PRO A 86 9.20 -4.28 -7.39
CA PRO A 86 9.38 -3.02 -6.71
C PRO A 86 10.63 -2.30 -7.21
N THR A 87 10.46 -1.06 -7.71
CA THR A 87 11.56 -0.25 -8.26
C THR A 87 12.08 0.78 -7.25
N SER A 88 13.22 1.41 -7.53
CA SER A 88 13.68 2.58 -6.76
C SER A 88 12.92 3.87 -7.11
N ARG A 89 12.10 3.87 -8.17
CA ARG A 89 11.37 5.04 -8.65
C ARG A 89 10.28 5.45 -7.66
N ILE A 90 10.06 6.75 -7.60
CA ILE A 90 9.01 7.37 -6.81
C ILE A 90 8.14 8.21 -7.74
N ARG A 91 6.82 8.07 -7.60
CA ARG A 91 5.86 8.95 -8.25
C ARG A 91 5.05 9.71 -7.19
N VAL A 92 4.69 10.95 -7.50
CA VAL A 92 3.80 11.73 -6.64
C VAL A 92 2.39 11.65 -7.21
N ILE A 93 1.48 11.08 -6.43
CA ILE A 93 0.06 10.98 -6.76
C ILE A 93 -0.73 11.86 -5.80
N ASN A 94 -1.35 12.90 -6.30
CA ASN A 94 -2.12 13.89 -5.51
C ASN A 94 -1.41 14.31 -4.21
N GLY A 95 -0.10 14.65 -4.31
CA GLY A 95 0.74 15.07 -3.18
C GLY A 95 1.38 13.95 -2.37
N VAL A 96 0.95 12.70 -2.53
CA VAL A 96 1.54 11.54 -1.84
C VAL A 96 2.70 10.97 -2.64
N ARG A 97 3.86 10.81 -2.00
CA ARG A 97 5.02 10.12 -2.60
C ARG A 97 4.81 8.61 -2.53
N THR A 98 4.72 7.95 -3.66
CA THR A 98 4.46 6.53 -3.78
C THR A 98 5.67 5.77 -4.32
N ARG A 99 5.81 4.50 -3.95
CA ARG A 99 6.70 3.52 -4.57
C ARG A 99 6.10 3.08 -5.90
N VAL A 100 6.89 3.09 -6.96
CA VAL A 100 6.49 2.50 -8.23
C VAL A 100 6.88 1.02 -8.21
N VAL A 101 5.89 0.16 -8.47
CA VAL A 101 6.09 -1.26 -8.73
C VAL A 101 5.79 -1.51 -10.20
N GLU A 102 6.65 -2.22 -10.90
CA GLU A 102 6.39 -2.70 -12.25
C GLU A 102 5.81 -4.10 -12.17
N ASP A 103 4.68 -4.29 -12.79
CA ASP A 103 4.03 -5.58 -12.93
C ASP A 103 3.95 -5.97 -14.41
N ARG A 104 4.26 -7.22 -14.74
CA ARG A 104 4.35 -7.72 -16.11
C ARG A 104 3.74 -9.09 -16.22
N GLY A 105 2.52 -9.14 -16.77
CA GLY A 105 1.76 -10.36 -17.02
C GLY A 105 2.03 -10.92 -18.42
N TYR A 106 2.40 -12.20 -18.48
CA TYR A 106 2.63 -12.94 -19.72
C TYR A 106 1.66 -14.11 -19.81
N LEU A 107 1.09 -14.32 -20.99
CA LEU A 107 0.33 -15.52 -21.32
C LEU A 107 1.02 -16.26 -22.49
N ASP A 108 1.28 -17.57 -22.30
CA ASP A 108 2.03 -18.40 -23.24
C ASP A 108 3.35 -17.75 -23.73
N ASN A 109 4.08 -17.08 -22.80
CA ASN A 109 5.32 -16.33 -23.00
C ASN A 109 5.17 -15.03 -23.85
N VAL A 110 3.96 -14.55 -24.10
CA VAL A 110 3.71 -13.24 -24.72
C VAL A 110 3.34 -12.25 -23.64
N LEU A 111 4.02 -11.10 -23.59
CA LEU A 111 3.64 -10.00 -22.67
C LEU A 111 2.26 -9.49 -23.09
N GLU A 112 1.27 -9.72 -22.23
CA GLU A 112 -0.11 -9.30 -22.44
C GLU A 112 -0.46 -8.03 -21.69
N GLU A 113 0.07 -7.88 -20.46
CA GLU A 113 -0.20 -6.75 -19.61
C GLU A 113 1.07 -6.18 -19.02
N ARG A 114 1.12 -4.86 -18.93
CA ARG A 114 2.11 -4.14 -18.17
C ARG A 114 1.42 -3.09 -17.30
N THR A 115 1.73 -3.12 -16.02
CA THR A 115 1.21 -2.17 -15.06
C THR A 115 2.34 -1.48 -14.30
N SER A 116 2.12 -0.24 -13.91
CA SER A 116 2.94 0.49 -12.94
C SER A 116 2.04 0.90 -11.80
N ASP A 117 2.20 0.24 -10.66
CA ASP A 117 1.41 0.45 -9.45
C ASP A 117 2.03 1.47 -8.52
N TYR A 118 1.20 2.16 -7.75
CA TYR A 118 1.62 3.25 -6.87
C TYR A 118 1.22 2.99 -5.42
N TYR A 119 2.16 2.50 -4.62
CA TYR A 119 1.93 2.19 -3.20
C TYR A 119 2.64 3.18 -2.28
N ALA A 120 2.04 3.44 -1.12
CA ALA A 120 2.71 4.11 -0.01
C ALA A 120 2.30 3.50 1.32
N GLN A 121 3.19 3.60 2.31
CA GLN A 121 2.93 3.12 3.67
C GLN A 121 2.62 4.30 4.58
N ASP A 122 1.53 4.20 5.35
CA ASP A 122 1.23 5.18 6.37
C ASP A 122 2.13 5.02 7.61
N ARG A 123 2.11 5.99 8.53
CA ARG A 123 2.94 5.97 9.74
C ARG A 123 2.68 4.79 10.67
N CYS A 124 1.55 4.11 10.53
CA CYS A 124 1.21 2.92 11.29
C CYS A 124 1.57 1.61 10.58
N GLY A 125 2.20 1.69 9.42
CA GLY A 125 2.64 0.53 8.67
C GLY A 125 1.58 -0.08 7.76
N ASN A 126 0.41 0.53 7.59
CA ASN A 126 -0.54 0.06 6.61
C ASN A 126 -0.11 0.50 5.21
N VAL A 127 -0.23 -0.39 4.24
CA VAL A 127 0.04 -0.09 2.83
C VAL A 127 -1.26 0.35 2.16
N TRP A 128 -1.14 1.41 1.37
CA TRP A 128 -2.23 1.99 0.63
C TRP A 128 -1.91 1.99 -0.86
N TYR A 129 -2.94 1.80 -1.68
CA TYR A 129 -2.88 1.84 -3.12
C TYR A 129 -3.40 3.18 -3.62
N PHE A 130 -2.60 3.88 -4.42
CA PHE A 130 -2.88 5.24 -4.88
C PHE A 130 -3.17 5.34 -6.37
N GLY A 131 -3.14 4.23 -7.07
CA GLY A 131 -3.44 4.16 -8.49
C GLY A 131 -2.48 3.26 -9.26
N GLU A 132 -2.77 3.17 -10.54
CA GLU A 132 -1.97 2.42 -11.51
C GLU A 132 -2.03 3.05 -12.90
N ASP A 133 -0.97 2.81 -13.68
CA ASP A 133 -0.99 2.95 -15.14
C ASP A 133 -0.92 1.53 -15.72
N THR A 134 -2.00 1.01 -16.25
CA THR A 134 -2.06 -0.30 -16.88
C THR A 134 -2.21 -0.20 -18.40
N ALA A 135 -1.75 -1.21 -19.11
CA ALA A 135 -1.91 -1.34 -20.55
C ALA A 135 -1.92 -2.80 -20.97
N THR A 136 -3.00 -3.19 -21.64
CA THR A 136 -3.10 -4.44 -22.37
C THR A 136 -2.39 -4.32 -23.71
N LEU A 137 -1.64 -5.34 -24.10
CA LEU A 137 -0.81 -5.35 -25.30
C LEU A 137 -1.27 -6.45 -26.27
N ASP A 138 -1.16 -6.17 -27.54
CA ASP A 138 -1.27 -7.21 -28.56
C ASP A 138 0.03 -8.05 -28.64
N ARG A 139 0.00 -9.13 -29.44
CA ARG A 139 1.16 -10.02 -29.63
C ARG A 139 2.40 -9.34 -30.22
N HIS A 140 2.28 -8.10 -30.70
CA HIS A 140 3.37 -7.30 -31.26
C HIS A 140 3.88 -6.24 -30.28
N GLY A 141 3.34 -6.23 -29.03
CA GLY A 141 3.69 -5.27 -27.99
C GLY A 141 3.06 -3.88 -28.14
N LYS A 142 2.06 -3.73 -29.04
CA LYS A 142 1.31 -2.49 -29.20
C LYS A 142 0.22 -2.44 -28.15
N VAL A 143 0.07 -1.29 -27.47
CA VAL A 143 -1.04 -1.02 -26.54
C VAL A 143 -2.35 -1.03 -27.31
N VAL A 144 -3.29 -1.85 -26.87
CA VAL A 144 -4.64 -1.98 -27.40
C VAL A 144 -5.71 -1.48 -26.45
N ASP A 145 -5.41 -1.48 -25.14
CA ASP A 145 -6.30 -0.98 -24.11
C ASP A 145 -5.51 -0.42 -22.92
N THR A 146 -6.14 0.48 -22.15
CA THR A 146 -5.64 1.04 -20.89
C THR A 146 -6.74 1.05 -19.81
N GLU A 147 -7.77 0.23 -20.00
CA GLU A 147 -8.83 0.03 -18.99
C GLU A 147 -8.20 -0.44 -17.68
N GLY A 148 -8.71 0.06 -16.56
CA GLY A 148 -8.11 -0.16 -15.24
C GLY A 148 -7.18 0.96 -14.79
N THR A 149 -6.63 1.80 -15.69
CA THR A 149 -5.79 2.93 -15.26
C THR A 149 -6.58 3.92 -14.43
N TRP A 150 -6.09 4.20 -13.22
CA TRP A 150 -6.69 5.20 -12.33
C TRP A 150 -5.63 5.84 -11.42
N HIS A 151 -5.90 7.06 -10.95
CA HIS A 151 -5.04 7.75 -9.98
C HIS A 151 -5.87 8.45 -8.93
N TYR A 152 -5.47 8.36 -7.67
CA TYR A 152 -6.09 9.11 -6.58
C TYR A 152 -6.24 10.59 -6.92
N GLY A 153 -7.46 11.12 -6.76
CA GLY A 153 -7.81 12.51 -7.01
C GLY A 153 -8.18 12.83 -8.46
N VAL A 154 -8.10 11.88 -9.38
CA VAL A 154 -8.55 12.03 -10.78
C VAL A 154 -9.90 11.35 -10.94
N GLY A 155 -10.87 12.02 -11.57
CA GLY A 155 -12.20 11.45 -11.86
C GLY A 155 -13.01 11.03 -10.62
N GLY A 156 -12.64 11.47 -9.42
CA GLY A 156 -13.28 11.04 -8.17
C GLY A 156 -12.65 9.81 -7.52
N ALA A 157 -11.59 9.27 -8.12
CA ALA A 157 -10.87 8.10 -7.59
C ALA A 157 -10.35 8.31 -6.17
N GLN A 158 -10.49 7.30 -5.32
CA GLN A 158 -10.06 7.27 -3.93
C GLN A 158 -9.07 6.14 -3.68
N PRO A 159 -8.00 6.38 -2.90
CA PRO A 159 -7.06 5.34 -2.55
C PRO A 159 -7.66 4.39 -1.51
N GLY A 160 -7.19 3.19 -1.46
CA GLY A 160 -7.65 2.20 -0.49
C GLY A 160 -6.53 1.54 0.30
N VAL A 161 -6.92 0.73 1.28
CA VAL A 161 -6.01 -0.06 2.09
C VAL A 161 -5.67 -1.34 1.34
N PHE A 162 -4.42 -1.49 0.94
CA PHE A 162 -3.95 -2.68 0.26
C PHE A 162 -3.51 -3.78 1.25
N MET A 163 -2.77 -3.38 2.29
CA MET A 163 -2.36 -4.31 3.35
C MET A 163 -2.37 -3.65 4.72
N GLN A 164 -2.97 -4.31 5.71
CA GLN A 164 -2.95 -3.82 7.08
C GLN A 164 -1.59 -4.10 7.76
N ALA A 165 -1.14 -3.22 8.64
CA ALA A 165 -0.02 -3.49 9.55
C ALA A 165 -0.36 -4.62 10.53
N HIS A 166 -1.60 -4.62 11.01
CA HIS A 166 -2.12 -5.60 11.97
C HIS A 166 -3.46 -6.18 11.46
N PRO A 167 -3.43 -7.17 10.55
CA PRO A 167 -4.63 -7.74 9.98
C PRO A 167 -5.59 -8.28 11.04
N GLN A 168 -6.85 -7.89 10.93
CA GLN A 168 -7.93 -8.31 11.84
C GLN A 168 -8.91 -9.21 11.10
N LEU A 169 -9.16 -10.41 11.66
CA LEU A 169 -10.08 -11.38 11.08
C LEU A 169 -11.47 -10.77 10.88
N GLY A 170 -12.05 -11.01 9.72
CA GLY A 170 -13.37 -10.53 9.32
C GLY A 170 -13.42 -9.07 8.88
N ARG A 171 -12.33 -8.30 9.05
CA ARG A 171 -12.28 -6.92 8.56
C ARG A 171 -12.20 -6.90 7.03
N ARG A 172 -12.92 -5.95 6.45
CA ARG A 172 -13.06 -5.74 5.01
C ARG A 172 -12.63 -4.32 4.69
N PHE A 173 -11.91 -4.16 3.56
CA PHE A 173 -11.42 -2.88 3.07
C PHE A 173 -11.55 -2.79 1.56
N ARG A 174 -11.74 -1.56 1.05
CA ARG A 174 -11.49 -1.26 -0.35
C ARG A 174 -10.01 -1.13 -0.56
N GLN A 175 -9.48 -1.76 -1.61
CA GLN A 175 -8.11 -1.57 -2.07
C GLN A 175 -8.02 -0.31 -2.92
N GLU A 176 -9.16 0.06 -3.53
CA GLU A 176 -9.32 1.21 -4.41
C GLU A 176 -10.79 1.58 -4.55
N TRP A 177 -11.06 2.75 -5.11
CA TRP A 177 -12.40 3.14 -5.50
C TRP A 177 -12.40 4.15 -6.66
N LEU A 178 -12.88 3.72 -7.81
CA LEU A 178 -13.34 4.58 -8.90
C LEU A 178 -14.57 3.89 -9.51
N GLU A 179 -15.73 4.54 -9.43
CA GLU A 179 -17.01 3.95 -9.85
C GLU A 179 -16.95 3.43 -11.30
N GLY A 180 -17.22 2.14 -11.47
CA GLY A 180 -17.23 1.48 -12.78
C GLY A 180 -15.86 1.20 -13.39
N GLN A 181 -14.74 1.43 -12.66
CA GLN A 181 -13.39 1.20 -13.18
C GLN A 181 -12.47 0.46 -12.18
N ALA A 182 -12.52 0.80 -10.87
CA ALA A 182 -11.62 0.26 -9.87
C ALA A 182 -12.41 0.08 -8.56
N GLU A 183 -12.83 -1.15 -8.25
CA GLU A 183 -13.75 -1.43 -7.13
C GLU A 183 -13.32 -2.61 -6.26
N ASP A 184 -12.02 -2.88 -6.20
CA ASP A 184 -11.48 -4.03 -5.49
C ASP A 184 -11.62 -3.93 -3.98
N VAL A 185 -11.98 -5.07 -3.40
CA VAL A 185 -12.26 -5.23 -1.97
C VAL A 185 -11.63 -6.51 -1.48
N PHE A 186 -10.90 -6.45 -0.37
CA PHE A 186 -10.48 -7.64 0.32
C PHE A 186 -11.11 -7.79 1.70
N LYS A 187 -11.15 -9.04 2.16
CA LYS A 187 -11.55 -9.41 3.53
C LYS A 187 -10.52 -10.37 4.11
N VAL A 188 -10.03 -10.09 5.32
CA VAL A 188 -9.17 -11.03 6.06
C VAL A 188 -10.02 -12.22 6.53
N ILE A 189 -9.67 -13.43 6.06
CA ILE A 189 -10.43 -14.66 6.38
C ILE A 189 -9.64 -15.68 7.20
N ASP A 190 -8.31 -15.59 7.20
CA ASP A 190 -7.45 -16.44 8.03
C ASP A 190 -6.11 -15.73 8.29
N ARG A 191 -5.57 -15.84 9.50
CA ARG A 191 -4.26 -15.27 9.87
C ARG A 191 -3.21 -16.33 10.16
N SER A 192 -3.54 -17.58 9.94
CA SER A 192 -2.68 -18.72 10.24
C SER A 192 -2.83 -19.83 9.21
N ALA A 193 -3.15 -19.43 7.97
CA ALA A 193 -3.31 -20.35 6.86
C ALA A 193 -2.01 -21.12 6.57
N ARG A 194 -2.17 -22.30 5.98
CA ARG A 194 -1.07 -23.07 5.42
C ARG A 194 -1.14 -22.96 3.90
N VAL A 195 0.00 -22.73 3.29
CA VAL A 195 0.11 -22.67 1.83
C VAL A 195 1.43 -23.30 1.39
N THR A 196 1.40 -24.05 0.32
CA THR A 196 2.57 -24.63 -0.34
C THR A 196 2.59 -24.18 -1.78
N VAL A 197 3.71 -23.58 -2.18
CA VAL A 197 4.01 -23.11 -3.54
C VAL A 197 5.38 -23.64 -3.95
N PRO A 198 5.79 -23.57 -5.21
CA PRO A 198 7.11 -24.03 -5.63
C PRO A 198 8.27 -23.40 -4.87
N PHE A 199 8.14 -22.11 -4.49
CA PHE A 199 9.13 -21.39 -3.68
C PHE A 199 9.28 -21.95 -2.26
N GLY A 200 8.24 -22.53 -1.66
CA GLY A 200 8.31 -23.09 -0.31
C GLY A 200 6.97 -23.46 0.31
N SER A 201 7.04 -23.99 1.54
CA SER A 201 5.86 -24.32 2.35
C SER A 201 5.81 -23.43 3.57
N PHE A 202 4.68 -22.78 3.77
CA PHE A 202 4.49 -21.78 4.81
C PHE A 202 3.36 -22.16 5.77
N ARG A 203 3.58 -21.83 7.03
CA ARG A 203 2.57 -21.85 8.09
C ARG A 203 2.35 -20.39 8.52
N HIS A 204 1.17 -20.07 9.00
CA HIS A 204 0.84 -18.71 9.46
C HIS A 204 0.83 -17.65 8.35
N ALA A 205 0.47 -18.04 7.12
CA ALA A 205 0.15 -17.07 6.08
C ALA A 205 -1.13 -16.31 6.42
N LEU A 206 -1.17 -15.03 6.06
CA LEU A 206 -2.41 -14.27 5.99
C LEU A 206 -3.16 -14.75 4.74
N ARG A 207 -4.45 -15.10 4.88
CA ARG A 207 -5.33 -15.35 3.73
C ARG A 207 -6.42 -14.31 3.68
N THR A 208 -6.55 -13.69 2.52
CA THR A 208 -7.64 -12.78 2.19
C THR A 208 -8.61 -13.42 1.20
N ALA A 209 -9.83 -12.92 1.17
CA ALA A 209 -10.81 -13.17 0.12
C ALA A 209 -11.02 -11.85 -0.61
N GLU A 210 -10.78 -11.85 -1.90
CA GLU A 210 -10.84 -10.67 -2.76
C GLU A 210 -12.03 -10.77 -3.71
N THR A 211 -12.68 -9.64 -3.94
CA THR A 211 -13.86 -9.51 -4.80
C THR A 211 -13.87 -8.15 -5.45
N ASN A 212 -14.36 -8.10 -6.69
CA ASN A 212 -14.62 -6.86 -7.42
C ASN A 212 -16.13 -6.75 -7.74
N ALA A 213 -16.71 -5.58 -7.54
CA ALA A 213 -18.13 -5.36 -7.87
C ALA A 213 -18.37 -5.38 -9.39
N LEU A 214 -17.36 -5.09 -10.19
CA LEU A 214 -17.40 -5.12 -11.65
C LEU A 214 -17.38 -6.56 -12.21
N GLU A 215 -16.92 -7.53 -11.41
CA GLU A 215 -16.86 -8.95 -11.76
C GLU A 215 -17.70 -9.79 -10.81
N PRO A 216 -19.04 -9.66 -10.86
CA PRO A 216 -19.91 -10.36 -9.94
C PRO A 216 -19.77 -11.89 -10.09
N GLY A 217 -19.47 -12.56 -8.98
CA GLY A 217 -19.27 -14.01 -8.96
C GLY A 217 -17.82 -14.45 -8.95
N VAL A 218 -16.87 -13.56 -9.19
CA VAL A 218 -15.43 -13.82 -8.99
C VAL A 218 -15.07 -13.70 -7.50
N LEU A 219 -14.26 -14.61 -7.03
CA LEU A 219 -13.71 -14.64 -5.67
C LEU A 219 -12.34 -15.30 -5.71
N ASP A 220 -11.33 -14.56 -5.28
CA ASP A 220 -9.97 -15.05 -5.19
C ASP A 220 -9.47 -15.09 -3.75
N ASN A 221 -8.59 -16.01 -3.45
CA ASN A 221 -7.85 -16.03 -2.21
C ASN A 221 -6.39 -15.67 -2.47
N LYS A 222 -5.91 -14.63 -1.80
CA LYS A 222 -4.47 -14.30 -1.77
C LYS A 222 -3.84 -14.75 -0.45
N PHE A 223 -2.60 -15.18 -0.54
CA PHE A 223 -1.82 -15.66 0.61
C PHE A 223 -0.55 -14.82 0.74
N ASN A 224 -0.43 -14.11 1.86
CA ASN A 224 0.73 -13.27 2.16
C ASN A 224 1.53 -13.85 3.33
N VAL A 225 2.85 -13.90 3.17
CA VAL A 225 3.79 -14.44 4.17
C VAL A 225 4.71 -13.35 4.67
N ARG A 226 4.89 -13.26 5.99
CA ARG A 226 5.77 -12.25 6.60
C ARG A 226 7.18 -12.35 6.05
N GLY A 227 7.74 -11.22 5.64
CA GLY A 227 9.09 -11.08 5.08
C GLY A 227 9.20 -11.49 3.60
N VAL A 228 8.14 -12.09 3.04
CA VAL A 228 8.09 -12.50 1.63
C VAL A 228 7.15 -11.60 0.84
N GLY A 229 5.94 -11.40 1.30
CA GLY A 229 4.85 -10.77 0.57
C GLY A 229 3.82 -11.81 0.11
N GLU A 230 3.17 -11.54 -0.99
CA GLU A 230 2.24 -12.47 -1.61
C GLU A 230 2.99 -13.70 -2.12
N VAL A 231 2.44 -14.90 -1.87
CA VAL A 231 3.03 -16.17 -2.32
C VAL A 231 2.07 -16.97 -3.21
N ALA A 232 0.79 -16.69 -3.15
CA ALA A 232 -0.19 -17.31 -4.03
C ALA A 232 -1.45 -16.45 -4.17
N GLU A 233 -2.02 -16.51 -5.35
CA GLU A 233 -3.39 -16.12 -5.67
C GLU A 233 -4.11 -17.30 -6.31
N LEU A 234 -5.31 -17.63 -5.81
CA LEU A 234 -6.06 -18.80 -6.21
C LEU A 234 -7.54 -18.46 -6.38
N ALA A 235 -8.05 -18.62 -7.59
CA ALA A 235 -9.48 -18.47 -7.84
C ALA A 235 -10.28 -19.52 -7.05
N VAL A 236 -11.25 -19.06 -6.28
CA VAL A 236 -12.22 -19.88 -5.54
C VAL A 236 -13.53 -19.99 -6.34
N ARG A 237 -13.90 -18.92 -7.01
CA ARG A 237 -15.05 -18.84 -7.93
C ARG A 237 -14.70 -17.92 -9.09
N GLY A 238 -15.29 -18.20 -10.25
CA GLY A 238 -15.04 -17.48 -11.48
C GLY A 238 -14.20 -18.27 -12.45
N PRO A 239 -13.61 -17.61 -13.43
CA PRO A 239 -12.62 -18.22 -14.32
C PRO A 239 -11.45 -18.82 -13.52
N ARG A 240 -10.85 -19.86 -14.02
CA ARG A 240 -9.68 -20.46 -13.36
C ARG A 240 -8.49 -19.51 -13.52
N GLU A 241 -8.11 -18.92 -12.41
CA GLU A 241 -6.88 -18.13 -12.28
C GLU A 241 -6.08 -18.64 -11.09
N GLU A 242 -4.79 -18.82 -11.28
CA GLU A 242 -3.91 -19.34 -10.26
C GLU A 242 -2.51 -18.81 -10.51
N PHE A 243 -1.93 -18.14 -9.51
CA PHE A 243 -0.54 -17.70 -9.50
C PHE A 243 0.15 -18.21 -8.25
N LYS A 244 1.37 -18.71 -8.38
CA LYS A 244 2.18 -19.22 -7.27
C LYS A 244 3.61 -18.72 -7.40
N LEU A 245 4.14 -18.21 -6.31
CA LEU A 245 5.54 -17.77 -6.24
C LEU A 245 6.48 -18.96 -6.49
N VAL A 246 7.38 -18.78 -7.45
CA VAL A 246 8.39 -19.79 -7.82
C VAL A 246 9.80 -19.33 -7.46
N GLU A 247 10.08 -18.01 -7.51
CA GLU A 247 11.40 -17.46 -7.31
C GLU A 247 11.34 -16.01 -6.82
N ILE A 248 12.37 -15.57 -6.10
CA ILE A 248 12.66 -14.16 -5.80
C ILE A 248 14.06 -13.86 -6.30
N ILE A 249 14.16 -13.01 -7.32
CA ILE A 249 15.41 -12.52 -7.89
C ILE A 249 15.83 -11.25 -7.13
N SER A 250 17.14 -11.09 -6.84
CA SER A 250 17.72 -9.96 -6.09
C SER A 250 18.96 -9.40 -6.80
#